data_b3f7f4cd06d521797ba23d58718dfe89
#
_entry.id   b3f7f4cd06d521797ba23d58718dfe89
#
_cell.length_a   1.000
_cell.length_b   1.000
_cell.length_c   1.000
_cell.angle_alpha   90.00
_cell.angle_beta   90.00
_cell.angle_gamma   90.00
#
_symmetry.space_group_name_H-M   'P 1'
#
loop_
_entity.id
_entity.type
_entity.pdbx_description
1 polymer ?
#
loop_
_entity_poly.entity_id
_entity_poly.type
_entity_poly.pdbx_seq_one_letter_code
_entity_poly.pdbx_strand_id
1 'polypeptide(L)'
;MLNIKRIVCNMIQENCYIVSDDSKECIIVDCGAYYTNERKAIVEYIRKNELTPKHLVATHGHIDHIFGNNTIFEEFGLRAEVHAADKFLIEQAAFQAEQITGVRLEYDMPPVGKYLTDKDVIAFGNHVFTIIETPGHSPGSIFLYCEKEHVAFSGDTLFHYSIGRTDLEGGSMFQIIQSIRMICQLPDDTVRRKSAETCDADLRSYCH
;
A
#
# COMPACT_ATOMS: atom_id res chain seq x y z
N MET A 1 -2.35 17.11 -11.92
CA MET A 1 -3.41 16.54 -11.03
C MET A 1 -3.25 15.03 -11.02
N LEU A 2 -3.39 14.42 -9.85
CA LEU A 2 -3.35 12.94 -9.71
C LEU A 2 -4.64 12.32 -10.21
N ASN A 3 -4.52 11.24 -10.97
CA ASN A 3 -5.59 10.33 -11.29
C ASN A 3 -5.39 9.05 -10.47
N ILE A 4 -6.35 8.72 -9.62
CA ILE A 4 -6.27 7.61 -8.68
C ILE A 4 -7.35 6.58 -9.03
N LYS A 5 -6.92 5.43 -9.54
CA LYS A 5 -7.78 4.27 -9.79
C LYS A 5 -7.66 3.30 -8.63
N ARG A 6 -8.80 2.98 -8.02
CA ARG A 6 -8.93 1.93 -7.01
C ARG A 6 -9.43 0.64 -7.66
N ILE A 7 -8.85 -0.47 -7.29
CA ILE A 7 -9.28 -1.83 -7.63
C ILE A 7 -9.34 -2.61 -6.32
N VAL A 8 -10.54 -3.14 -6.00
CA VAL A 8 -10.72 -3.99 -4.81
C VAL A 8 -10.22 -5.38 -5.13
N CYS A 9 -9.38 -5.92 -4.28
CA CYS A 9 -8.64 -7.16 -4.46
C CYS A 9 -8.90 -8.14 -3.32
N ASN A 10 -8.68 -9.42 -3.62
CA ASN A 10 -8.68 -10.57 -2.73
C ASN A 10 -9.93 -10.75 -1.84
N MET A 11 -9.90 -11.78 -0.98
CA MET A 11 -11.01 -12.15 -0.09
C MET A 11 -11.20 -11.18 1.09
N ILE A 12 -10.17 -10.38 1.39
CA ILE A 12 -10.19 -9.38 2.49
C ILE A 12 -10.70 -8.03 1.99
N GLN A 13 -10.89 -7.87 0.65
CA GLN A 13 -11.33 -6.62 0.00
C GLN A 13 -10.31 -5.48 0.16
N GLU A 14 -9.03 -5.81 0.06
CA GLU A 14 -7.95 -4.85 0.04
C GLU A 14 -8.06 -3.93 -1.18
N ASN A 15 -7.62 -2.69 -1.07
CA ASN A 15 -7.65 -1.68 -2.13
C ASN A 15 -6.28 -1.47 -2.75
N CYS A 16 -6.05 -2.06 -3.92
CA CYS A 16 -4.93 -1.73 -4.78
C CYS A 16 -5.17 -0.38 -5.46
N TYR A 17 -4.19 0.52 -5.43
CA TYR A 17 -4.28 1.81 -6.11
C TYR A 17 -3.28 1.93 -7.24
N ILE A 18 -3.75 2.38 -8.41
CA ILE A 18 -2.91 2.84 -9.52
C ILE A 18 -2.99 4.35 -9.55
N VAL A 19 -1.89 5.02 -9.27
CA VAL A 19 -1.81 6.48 -9.15
C VAL A 19 -0.97 7.01 -10.30
N SER A 20 -1.55 7.84 -11.15
CA SER A 20 -0.92 8.38 -12.36
C SER A 20 -1.12 9.88 -12.49
N ASP A 21 -0.37 10.51 -13.37
CA ASP A 21 -0.57 11.91 -13.75
C ASP A 21 -0.53 12.10 -15.28
N ASP A 22 -0.53 13.36 -15.72
CA ASP A 22 -0.55 13.71 -17.16
C ASP A 22 0.73 13.27 -17.90
N SER A 23 1.81 12.90 -17.19
CA SER A 23 3.04 12.34 -17.79
C SER A 23 2.89 10.91 -18.30
N LYS A 24 1.78 10.25 -17.96
CA LYS A 24 1.57 8.82 -18.16
C LYS A 24 2.45 7.92 -17.30
N GLU A 25 3.27 8.45 -16.43
CA GLU A 25 3.93 7.65 -15.41
C GLU A 25 2.94 7.31 -14.28
N CYS A 26 3.11 6.16 -13.65
CA CYS A 26 2.27 5.75 -12.53
C CYS A 26 3.05 4.95 -11.49
N ILE A 27 2.47 4.89 -10.29
CA ILE A 27 2.85 3.96 -9.23
C ILE A 27 1.69 3.03 -8.92
N ILE A 28 2.01 1.85 -8.43
CA ILE A 28 1.05 0.88 -7.91
C ILE A 28 1.28 0.81 -6.40
N VAL A 29 0.24 1.07 -5.62
CA VAL A 29 0.28 0.99 -4.16
C VAL A 29 -0.59 -0.17 -3.73
N ASP A 30 -0.01 -1.07 -2.95
CA ASP A 30 -0.62 -2.28 -2.40
C ASP A 30 -1.26 -3.16 -3.49
N CYS A 31 -0.47 -4.02 -4.11
CA CYS A 31 -0.97 -4.94 -5.12
C CYS A 31 -1.45 -6.25 -4.50
N GLY A 32 -2.62 -6.21 -3.85
CA GLY A 32 -3.23 -7.36 -3.19
C GLY A 32 -3.97 -8.33 -4.12
N ALA A 33 -3.84 -8.22 -5.44
CA ALA A 33 -4.59 -8.99 -6.43
C ALA A 33 -4.31 -10.50 -6.35
N TYR A 34 -5.22 -11.25 -5.74
CA TYR A 34 -5.14 -12.71 -5.61
C TYR A 34 -5.80 -13.41 -6.79
N TYR A 35 -7.04 -13.03 -7.15
CA TYR A 35 -7.79 -13.67 -8.21
C TYR A 35 -7.31 -13.25 -9.60
N THR A 36 -7.40 -14.16 -10.57
CA THR A 36 -6.95 -13.92 -11.96
C THR A 36 -7.65 -12.71 -12.62
N ASN A 37 -8.94 -12.50 -12.34
CA ASN A 37 -9.69 -11.35 -12.85
C ASN A 37 -9.18 -10.01 -12.29
N GLU A 38 -8.75 -9.97 -11.04
CA GLU A 38 -8.18 -8.78 -10.40
C GLU A 38 -6.81 -8.45 -11.00
N ARG A 39 -5.94 -9.45 -11.13
CA ARG A 39 -4.62 -9.32 -11.78
C ARG A 39 -4.76 -8.80 -13.21
N LYS A 40 -5.68 -9.38 -13.98
CA LYS A 40 -6.00 -8.89 -15.34
C LYS A 40 -6.52 -7.46 -15.33
N ALA A 41 -7.41 -7.10 -14.41
CA ALA A 41 -7.98 -5.76 -14.33
C ALA A 41 -6.90 -4.68 -14.10
N ILE A 42 -5.90 -4.96 -13.25
CA ILE A 42 -4.76 -4.07 -13.01
C ILE A 42 -3.95 -3.90 -14.29
N VAL A 43 -3.51 -5.00 -14.91
CA VAL A 43 -2.69 -5.00 -16.12
C VAL A 43 -3.42 -4.34 -17.29
N GLU A 44 -4.69 -4.67 -17.51
CA GLU A 44 -5.50 -4.07 -18.57
C GLU A 44 -5.72 -2.57 -18.36
N TYR A 45 -5.95 -2.13 -17.12
CA TYR A 45 -6.08 -0.70 -16.81
C TYR A 45 -4.80 0.07 -17.16
N ILE A 46 -3.64 -0.45 -16.76
CA ILE A 46 -2.34 0.16 -17.05
C ILE A 46 -2.12 0.24 -18.57
N ARG A 47 -2.32 -0.87 -19.28
CA ARG A 47 -2.11 -0.94 -20.75
C ARG A 47 -3.11 -0.08 -21.51
N LYS A 48 -4.40 -0.13 -21.17
CA LYS A 48 -5.47 0.64 -21.85
C LYS A 48 -5.28 2.15 -21.72
N ASN A 49 -4.72 2.62 -20.60
CA ASN A 49 -4.44 4.03 -20.37
C ASN A 49 -3.04 4.46 -20.79
N GLU A 50 -2.26 3.54 -21.40
CA GLU A 50 -0.88 3.78 -21.86
C GLU A 50 0.03 4.26 -20.72
N LEU A 51 -0.17 3.71 -19.50
CA LEU A 51 0.61 4.09 -18.34
C LEU A 51 1.96 3.35 -18.30
N THR A 52 2.97 4.04 -17.77
CA THR A 52 4.30 3.49 -17.53
C THR A 52 4.53 3.34 -16.01
N PRO A 53 4.40 2.14 -15.44
CA PRO A 53 4.63 1.92 -14.02
C PRO A 53 6.10 2.16 -13.65
N LYS A 54 6.33 2.96 -12.62
CA LYS A 54 7.67 3.32 -12.11
C LYS A 54 7.98 2.65 -10.78
N HIS A 55 6.98 2.51 -9.92
CA HIS A 55 7.12 1.94 -8.59
C HIS A 55 5.98 0.98 -8.30
N LEU A 56 6.30 -0.07 -7.56
CA LEU A 56 5.37 -0.98 -6.92
C LEU A 56 5.62 -0.89 -5.41
N VAL A 57 4.81 -0.15 -4.69
CA VAL A 57 5.03 0.15 -3.27
C VAL A 57 4.04 -0.64 -2.43
N ALA A 58 4.54 -1.36 -1.44
CA ALA A 58 3.71 -1.93 -0.39
C ALA A 58 3.77 -1.03 0.85
N THR A 59 2.59 -0.61 1.34
CA THR A 59 2.49 0.18 2.58
C THR A 59 2.96 -0.60 3.79
N HIS A 60 2.89 -1.94 3.72
CA HIS A 60 3.45 -2.88 4.69
C HIS A 60 3.55 -4.30 4.10
N GLY A 61 4.14 -5.23 4.85
CA GLY A 61 4.50 -6.56 4.36
C GLY A 61 3.46 -7.65 4.52
N HIS A 62 2.20 -7.36 4.86
CA HIS A 62 1.17 -8.41 4.96
C HIS A 62 0.75 -8.91 3.58
N ILE A 63 0.42 -10.21 3.54
CA ILE A 63 0.23 -10.95 2.28
C ILE A 63 -0.91 -10.41 1.43
N ASP A 64 -1.97 -9.92 2.03
CA ASP A 64 -3.13 -9.36 1.34
C ASP A 64 -2.82 -8.07 0.56
N HIS A 65 -1.72 -7.38 0.89
CA HIS A 65 -1.21 -6.22 0.17
C HIS A 65 -0.21 -6.55 -0.94
N ILE A 66 0.25 -7.80 -1.02
CA ILE A 66 1.34 -8.19 -1.92
C ILE A 66 1.04 -9.39 -2.80
N PHE A 67 -0.13 -10.02 -2.71
CA PHE A 67 -0.50 -11.18 -3.52
C PHE A 67 -0.23 -11.01 -5.02
N GLY A 68 -0.45 -9.83 -5.56
CA GLY A 68 -0.29 -9.55 -7.00
C GLY A 68 1.12 -9.15 -7.42
N ASN A 69 2.09 -9.08 -6.52
CA ASN A 69 3.44 -8.61 -6.82
C ASN A 69 4.13 -9.44 -7.90
N ASN A 70 3.89 -10.77 -7.92
CA ASN A 70 4.41 -11.64 -8.97
C ASN A 70 3.89 -11.24 -10.36
N THR A 71 2.60 -10.95 -10.47
CA THR A 71 2.00 -10.50 -11.74
C THR A 71 2.63 -9.17 -12.23
N ILE A 72 2.83 -8.22 -11.32
CA ILE A 72 3.45 -6.93 -11.68
C ILE A 72 4.91 -7.12 -12.10
N PHE A 73 5.62 -8.03 -11.45
CA PHE A 73 6.98 -8.37 -11.85
C PHE A 73 7.03 -9.03 -13.24
N GLU A 74 6.16 -9.99 -13.52
CA GLU A 74 6.09 -10.68 -14.81
C GLU A 74 5.70 -9.73 -15.96
N GLU A 75 4.74 -8.84 -15.72
CA GLU A 75 4.15 -7.98 -16.77
C GLU A 75 4.94 -6.68 -17.04
N PHE A 76 5.61 -6.13 -16.01
CA PHE A 76 6.26 -4.82 -16.07
C PHE A 76 7.71 -4.83 -15.57
N GLY A 77 8.23 -5.95 -15.06
CA GLY A 77 9.58 -6.05 -14.50
C GLY A 77 9.80 -5.33 -13.17
N LEU A 78 8.73 -4.82 -12.54
CA LEU A 78 8.83 -4.10 -11.28
C LEU A 78 8.85 -5.06 -10.09
N ARG A 79 9.76 -4.79 -9.15
CA ARG A 79 9.84 -5.47 -7.85
C ARG A 79 9.28 -4.56 -6.77
N ALA A 80 8.69 -5.18 -5.74
CA ALA A 80 8.11 -4.43 -4.64
C ALA A 80 9.15 -3.59 -3.89
N GLU A 81 8.74 -2.39 -3.51
CA GLU A 81 9.43 -1.51 -2.58
C GLU A 81 8.65 -1.53 -1.26
N VAL A 82 9.30 -1.92 -0.17
CA VAL A 82 8.68 -2.12 1.14
C VAL A 82 9.60 -1.59 2.22
N HIS A 83 9.07 -1.15 3.34
CA HIS A 83 9.88 -0.68 4.46
C HIS A 83 10.77 -1.80 5.02
N ALA A 84 12.01 -1.47 5.35
CA ALA A 84 13.03 -2.44 5.78
C ALA A 84 12.61 -3.27 7.01
N ALA A 85 11.82 -2.70 7.91
CA ALA A 85 11.36 -3.39 9.12
C ALA A 85 10.36 -4.53 8.84
N ASP A 86 9.72 -4.56 7.67
CA ASP A 86 8.79 -5.61 7.26
C ASP A 86 9.44 -6.70 6.39
N LYS A 87 10.76 -6.71 6.26
CA LYS A 87 11.49 -7.74 5.51
C LYS A 87 11.07 -9.16 5.91
N PHE A 88 10.94 -9.43 7.21
CA PHE A 88 10.56 -10.74 7.73
C PHE A 88 9.15 -11.17 7.27
N LEU A 89 8.20 -10.23 7.15
CA LEU A 89 6.87 -10.51 6.63
C LEU A 89 6.91 -10.93 5.17
N ILE A 90 7.72 -10.28 4.35
CA ILE A 90 7.91 -10.68 2.94
C ILE A 90 8.53 -12.08 2.84
N GLU A 91 9.53 -12.38 3.67
CA GLU A 91 10.17 -13.69 3.71
C GLU A 91 9.20 -14.80 4.18
N GLN A 92 8.20 -14.44 4.96
CA GLN A 92 7.14 -15.33 5.46
C GLN A 92 5.86 -15.32 4.62
N ALA A 93 5.86 -14.76 3.42
CA ALA A 93 4.65 -14.56 2.60
C ALA A 93 3.82 -15.84 2.42
N ALA A 94 4.46 -16.98 2.15
CA ALA A 94 3.77 -18.26 1.99
C ALA A 94 3.11 -18.74 3.30
N PHE A 95 3.79 -18.55 4.43
CA PHE A 95 3.23 -18.87 5.75
C PHE A 95 2.06 -17.95 6.09
N GLN A 96 2.17 -16.65 5.84
CA GLN A 96 1.09 -15.70 6.05
C GLN A 96 -0.15 -16.05 5.20
N ALA A 97 0.04 -16.41 3.93
CA ALA A 97 -1.05 -16.79 3.04
C ALA A 97 -1.86 -17.95 3.64
N GLU A 98 -1.17 -18.99 4.11
CA GLU A 98 -1.84 -20.16 4.71
C GLU A 98 -2.52 -19.80 6.05
N GLN A 99 -1.85 -19.05 6.93
CA GLN A 99 -2.35 -18.74 8.28
C GLN A 99 -3.46 -17.68 8.29
N ILE A 100 -3.34 -16.64 7.46
CA ILE A 100 -4.27 -15.50 7.48
C ILE A 100 -5.46 -15.74 6.55
N THR A 101 -5.22 -16.33 5.37
CA THR A 101 -6.25 -16.47 4.34
C THR A 101 -6.65 -17.91 4.03
N GLY A 102 -5.95 -18.89 4.59
CA GLY A 102 -6.14 -20.32 4.30
C GLY A 102 -5.70 -20.72 2.88
N VAL A 103 -4.97 -19.87 2.19
CA VAL A 103 -4.55 -20.05 0.80
C VAL A 103 -3.09 -20.49 0.75
N ARG A 104 -2.79 -21.50 -0.07
CA ARG A 104 -1.43 -21.86 -0.39
C ARG A 104 -0.98 -21.09 -1.63
N LEU A 105 0.16 -20.38 -1.54
CA LEU A 105 0.76 -19.75 -2.71
C LEU A 105 1.30 -20.82 -3.67
N GLU A 106 0.95 -20.67 -4.95
CA GLU A 106 1.40 -21.57 -6.02
C GLU A 106 2.69 -21.07 -6.70
N TYR A 107 3.24 -19.97 -6.24
CA TYR A 107 4.43 -19.31 -6.78
C TYR A 107 5.27 -18.69 -5.67
N ASP A 108 6.55 -18.53 -5.95
CA ASP A 108 7.47 -17.80 -5.07
C ASP A 108 7.27 -16.27 -5.25
N MET A 109 7.31 -15.54 -4.15
CA MET A 109 7.26 -14.07 -4.22
C MET A 109 8.55 -13.55 -4.86
N PRO A 110 8.44 -12.58 -5.80
CA PRO A 110 9.63 -11.95 -6.35
C PRO A 110 10.47 -11.30 -5.23
N PRO A 111 11.80 -11.31 -5.36
CA PRO A 111 12.65 -10.63 -4.38
C PRO A 111 12.33 -9.13 -4.33
N VAL A 112 12.41 -8.55 -3.15
CA VAL A 112 12.21 -7.11 -2.92
C VAL A 112 13.19 -6.32 -3.81
N GLY A 113 12.68 -5.29 -4.45
CA GLY A 113 13.47 -4.39 -5.31
C GLY A 113 14.24 -3.36 -4.50
N LYS A 114 13.58 -2.79 -3.49
CA LYS A 114 14.18 -1.78 -2.60
C LYS A 114 13.57 -1.86 -1.21
N TYR A 115 14.41 -1.74 -0.19
CA TYR A 115 13.97 -1.51 1.17
C TYR A 115 13.92 -0.01 1.44
N LEU A 116 12.72 0.47 1.81
CA LEU A 116 12.42 1.88 2.04
C LEU A 116 12.70 2.29 3.50
N THR A 117 12.94 3.58 3.68
CA THR A 117 13.06 4.28 4.96
C THR A 117 12.37 5.65 4.87
N ASP A 118 12.25 6.37 5.98
CA ASP A 118 11.74 7.74 6.06
C ASP A 118 12.53 8.78 5.23
N LYS A 119 13.75 8.42 4.80
CA LYS A 119 14.62 9.27 3.95
C LYS A 119 14.38 9.10 2.46
N ASP A 120 13.62 8.08 2.09
CA ASP A 120 13.29 7.81 0.71
C ASP A 120 12.05 8.59 0.27
N VAL A 121 11.93 8.75 -1.04
CA VAL A 121 10.74 9.32 -1.67
C VAL A 121 10.33 8.45 -2.87
N ILE A 122 9.05 8.43 -3.17
CA ILE A 122 8.49 7.79 -4.35
C ILE A 122 8.11 8.89 -5.34
N ALA A 123 8.83 8.97 -6.46
CA ALA A 123 8.67 10.03 -7.44
C ALA A 123 8.27 9.49 -8.80
N PHE A 124 7.23 10.07 -9.39
CA PHE A 124 6.82 9.80 -10.77
C PHE A 124 6.18 11.05 -11.39
N GLY A 125 6.39 11.24 -12.68
CA GLY A 125 5.89 12.42 -13.38
C GLY A 125 6.25 13.71 -12.67
N ASN A 126 5.24 14.48 -12.29
CA ASN A 126 5.40 15.75 -11.57
C ASN A 126 5.05 15.64 -10.07
N HIS A 127 5.02 14.44 -9.52
CA HIS A 127 4.59 14.17 -8.15
C HIS A 127 5.65 13.44 -7.36
N VAL A 128 5.69 13.76 -6.07
CA VAL A 128 6.57 13.12 -5.09
C VAL A 128 5.73 12.76 -3.87
N PHE A 129 5.88 11.53 -3.43
CA PHE A 129 5.33 11.05 -2.17
C PHE A 129 6.46 10.90 -1.16
N THR A 130 6.33 11.50 -0.01
CA THR A 130 7.19 11.28 1.15
C THR A 130 6.71 10.06 1.93
N ILE A 131 7.65 9.40 2.58
CA ILE A 131 7.38 8.25 3.43
C ILE A 131 7.30 8.74 4.88
N ILE A 132 6.19 8.47 5.54
CA ILE A 132 6.01 8.68 6.97
C ILE A 132 5.91 7.29 7.60
N GLU A 133 6.86 6.95 8.46
CA GLU A 133 6.82 5.68 9.19
C GLU A 133 5.66 5.69 10.18
N THR A 134 4.79 4.70 10.11
CA THR A 134 3.61 4.56 10.96
C THR A 134 3.53 3.17 11.59
N PRO A 135 4.58 2.76 12.35
CA PRO A 135 4.62 1.45 12.95
C PRO A 135 3.44 1.21 13.90
N GLY A 136 3.04 -0.06 14.02
CA GLY A 136 2.02 -0.48 14.98
C GLY A 136 1.08 -1.56 14.48
N HIS A 137 0.58 -1.49 13.24
CA HIS A 137 -0.06 -2.63 12.58
C HIS A 137 1.00 -3.66 12.15
N SER A 138 2.06 -3.20 11.50
CA SER A 138 3.33 -3.89 11.35
C SER A 138 4.47 -2.96 11.74
N PRO A 139 5.70 -3.47 11.99
CA PRO A 139 6.86 -2.63 12.28
C PRO A 139 7.25 -1.70 11.14
N GLY A 140 7.02 -2.14 9.90
CA GLY A 140 7.36 -1.40 8.68
C GLY A 140 6.16 -0.74 7.99
N SER A 141 5.04 -0.55 8.69
CA SER A 141 3.92 0.22 8.16
C SER A 141 4.33 1.63 7.81
N ILE A 142 3.95 2.09 6.61
CA ILE A 142 4.23 3.44 6.12
C ILE A 142 2.96 4.13 5.62
N PHE A 143 2.99 5.45 5.69
CA PHE A 143 2.07 6.37 5.07
C PHE A 143 2.77 7.01 3.87
N LEU A 144 2.19 6.94 2.69
CA LEU A 144 2.70 7.65 1.51
C LEU A 144 1.94 8.97 1.39
N TYR A 145 2.62 10.09 1.55
CA TYR A 145 2.01 11.42 1.56
C TYR A 145 2.49 12.28 0.41
N CYS A 146 1.56 12.78 -0.40
CA CYS A 146 1.80 13.80 -1.44
C CYS A 146 1.31 15.16 -0.93
N GLU A 147 2.24 16.01 -0.49
CA GLU A 147 1.93 17.34 0.03
C GLU A 147 1.24 18.21 -1.02
N LYS A 148 1.72 18.18 -2.27
CA LYS A 148 1.19 18.97 -3.38
C LYS A 148 -0.30 18.77 -3.65
N GLU A 149 -0.80 17.55 -3.47
CA GLU A 149 -2.19 17.19 -3.76
C GLU A 149 -3.00 16.92 -2.48
N HIS A 150 -2.37 17.03 -1.30
CA HIS A 150 -2.95 16.68 0.00
C HIS A 150 -3.57 15.26 -0.01
N VAL A 151 -2.87 14.30 -0.60
CA VAL A 151 -3.31 12.90 -0.70
C VAL A 151 -2.36 11.98 0.04
N ALA A 152 -2.93 11.04 0.79
CA ALA A 152 -2.15 10.03 1.49
C ALA A 152 -2.72 8.62 1.29
N PHE A 153 -1.83 7.61 1.24
CA PHE A 153 -2.18 6.19 1.29
C PHE A 153 -1.78 5.67 2.67
N SER A 154 -2.77 5.23 3.46
CA SER A 154 -2.58 4.90 4.87
C SER A 154 -2.26 3.44 5.14
N GLY A 155 -2.38 2.58 4.14
CA GLY A 155 -2.37 1.15 4.40
C GLY A 155 -3.33 0.79 5.53
N ASP A 156 -2.89 -0.11 6.38
CA ASP A 156 -3.64 -0.59 7.55
C ASP A 156 -3.36 0.21 8.84
N THR A 157 -2.74 1.38 8.74
CA THR A 157 -2.56 2.23 9.93
C THR A 157 -3.89 2.80 10.39
N LEU A 158 -4.73 3.26 9.45
CA LEU A 158 -5.96 3.99 9.78
C LEU A 158 -7.08 3.70 8.78
N PHE A 159 -8.24 3.27 9.29
CA PHE A 159 -9.48 3.01 8.55
C PHE A 159 -10.56 4.07 8.83
N HIS A 160 -11.74 3.90 8.24
CA HIS A 160 -12.90 4.72 8.56
C HIS A 160 -13.47 4.30 9.93
N TYR A 161 -13.36 5.16 10.92
CA TYR A 161 -13.75 4.91 12.32
C TYR A 161 -13.03 3.71 12.98
N SER A 162 -11.87 3.30 12.48
CA SER A 162 -11.09 2.20 13.05
C SER A 162 -9.59 2.36 12.78
N ILE A 163 -8.80 1.54 13.42
CA ILE A 163 -7.35 1.44 13.23
C ILE A 163 -6.98 0.01 12.90
N GLY A 164 -5.80 -0.19 12.31
CA GLY A 164 -5.26 -1.51 12.05
C GLY A 164 -5.14 -2.35 13.31
N ARG A 165 -5.36 -3.65 13.18
CA ARG A 165 -5.13 -4.61 14.28
C ARG A 165 -3.66 -4.63 14.65
N THR A 166 -3.37 -4.93 15.91
CA THR A 166 -2.01 -4.88 16.47
C THR A 166 -1.61 -6.18 17.15
N ASP A 167 -2.37 -7.25 16.93
CA ASP A 167 -2.20 -8.56 17.55
C ASP A 167 -1.47 -9.57 16.64
N LEU A 168 -1.06 -9.15 15.43
CA LEU A 168 -0.20 -9.93 14.55
C LEU A 168 1.27 -9.77 14.93
N GLU A 169 2.14 -10.61 14.35
CA GLU A 169 3.58 -10.59 14.60
C GLU A 169 4.18 -9.20 14.30
N GLY A 170 4.87 -8.64 15.27
CA GLY A 170 5.45 -7.29 15.20
C GLY A 170 4.45 -6.15 15.47
N GLY A 171 3.17 -6.45 15.66
CA GLY A 171 2.14 -5.45 15.98
C GLY A 171 2.30 -4.82 17.36
N SER A 172 1.89 -3.55 17.52
CA SER A 172 2.00 -2.80 18.78
C SER A 172 0.94 -1.72 18.91
N MET A 173 0.02 -1.91 19.86
CA MET A 173 -1.00 -0.90 20.19
C MET A 173 -0.38 0.43 20.61
N PHE A 174 0.72 0.40 21.33
CA PHE A 174 1.41 1.62 21.74
C PHE A 174 1.94 2.40 20.53
N GLN A 175 2.60 1.71 19.59
CA GLN A 175 3.16 2.36 18.40
C GLN A 175 2.08 2.89 17.48
N ILE A 176 0.99 2.16 17.22
CA ILE A 176 -0.06 2.63 16.33
C ILE A 176 -0.73 3.91 16.86
N ILE A 177 -0.90 4.03 18.19
CA ILE A 177 -1.41 5.27 18.81
C ILE A 177 -0.43 6.44 18.58
N GLN A 178 0.89 6.23 18.71
CA GLN A 178 1.87 7.28 18.43
C GLN A 178 1.86 7.66 16.93
N SER A 179 1.78 6.68 16.04
CA SER A 179 1.68 6.89 14.60
C SER A 179 0.44 7.72 14.24
N ILE A 180 -0.72 7.40 14.81
CA ILE A 180 -1.96 8.16 14.59
C ILE A 180 -1.81 9.60 15.08
N ARG A 181 -1.25 9.83 16.27
CA ARG A 181 -1.01 11.18 16.77
C ARG A 181 -0.11 12.01 15.86
N MET A 182 0.87 11.36 15.23
CA MET A 182 1.78 12.02 14.28
C MET A 182 1.05 12.38 12.99
N ILE A 183 0.28 11.46 12.39
CA ILE A 183 -0.44 11.74 11.14
C ILE A 183 -1.63 12.69 11.33
N CYS A 184 -2.16 12.86 12.55
CA CYS A 184 -3.13 13.91 12.88
C CYS A 184 -2.55 15.34 12.82
N GLN A 185 -1.25 15.48 12.65
CA GLN A 185 -0.61 16.79 12.42
C GLN A 185 -0.55 17.18 10.93
N LEU A 186 -0.92 16.27 10.03
CA LEU A 186 -1.06 16.59 8.61
C LEU A 186 -2.22 17.58 8.40
N PRO A 187 -2.21 18.35 7.29
CA PRO A 187 -3.29 19.29 6.98
C PRO A 187 -4.67 18.64 7.03
N ASP A 188 -5.66 19.35 7.58
CA ASP A 188 -7.03 18.85 7.77
C ASP A 188 -7.73 18.42 6.48
N ASP A 189 -7.36 19.00 5.35
CA ASP A 189 -7.88 18.69 4.02
C ASP A 189 -7.16 17.52 3.34
N THR A 190 -6.24 16.83 4.04
CA THR A 190 -5.57 15.64 3.51
C THR A 190 -6.56 14.51 3.27
N VAL A 191 -6.73 14.13 2.00
CA VAL A 191 -7.56 13.00 1.58
C VAL A 191 -6.77 11.70 1.73
N ARG A 192 -7.28 10.78 2.56
CA ARG A 192 -6.65 9.48 2.80
C ARG A 192 -7.29 8.37 1.99
N ARG A 193 -6.43 7.59 1.35
CA ARG A 193 -6.77 6.38 0.63
C ARG A 193 -6.37 5.17 1.48
N LYS A 194 -7.34 4.38 1.89
CA LYS A 194 -7.20 3.25 2.83
C LYS A 194 -7.09 1.94 2.10
N SER A 195 -6.49 0.95 2.74
CA SER A 195 -6.35 -0.40 2.20
C SER A 195 -7.65 -1.19 2.11
N ALA A 196 -8.59 -0.97 3.04
CA ALA A 196 -9.88 -1.66 3.05
C ALA A 196 -11.00 -0.69 3.39
N GLU A 197 -12.10 -0.70 2.66
CA GLU A 197 -13.38 0.02 2.82
C GLU A 197 -13.78 1.00 1.72
N THR A 198 -15.08 1.26 1.66
CA THR A 198 -15.76 1.88 0.51
C THR A 198 -15.77 3.39 0.48
N CYS A 199 -15.30 4.12 1.51
CA CYS A 199 -15.38 5.58 1.59
C CYS A 199 -14.05 6.25 1.93
N ASP A 200 -13.74 7.31 1.18
CA ASP A 200 -12.70 8.27 1.56
C ASP A 200 -13.13 9.04 2.82
N ALA A 201 -12.25 9.18 3.80
CA ALA A 201 -12.51 9.94 5.00
C ALA A 201 -11.50 11.07 5.19
N ASP A 202 -11.99 12.18 5.69
CA ASP A 202 -11.24 13.33 6.12
C ASP A 202 -10.55 13.07 7.49
N LEU A 203 -9.33 13.55 7.70
CA LEU A 203 -8.59 13.46 8.97
C LEU A 203 -9.36 14.01 10.17
N ARG A 204 -10.23 14.99 9.94
CA ARG A 204 -11.01 15.68 10.99
C ARG A 204 -11.81 14.74 11.89
N SER A 205 -12.19 13.55 11.41
CA SER A 205 -13.00 12.61 12.19
C SER A 205 -12.27 11.87 13.30
N TYR A 206 -10.93 11.99 13.39
CA TYR A 206 -10.10 11.19 14.32
C TYR A 206 -9.28 12.00 15.33
N CYS A 207 -9.16 13.31 15.12
CA CYS A 207 -8.26 14.15 15.92
C CYS A 207 -8.99 14.97 16.99
N HIS A 208 -10.25 14.62 17.32
CA HIS A 208 -11.08 15.25 18.36
C HIS A 208 -11.28 14.37 19.57
#